data_d9f7c14be33059b6b352ca065cd33a36
#
_entry.id   d9f7c14be33059b6b352ca065cd33a36
#
_cell.length_a   1.000
_cell.length_b   1.000
_cell.length_c   1.000
_cell.angle_alpha   90.00
_cell.angle_beta   90.00
_cell.angle_gamma   90.00
#
_symmetry.space_group_name_H-M   'P 1'
#
loop_
_entity.id
_entity.type
_entity.pdbx_description
1 polymer ?
#
loop_
_entity_poly.entity_id
_entity_poly.type
_entity_poly.pdbx_seq_one_letter_code
_entity_poly.pdbx_strand_id
1 'polypeptide(L)'
;EVQRLKKERFAAQMFDDHDIFQWHLDVAQASITDFVTFGRERVQVMGAFGPVVDKETGEPVMREVNYVKFKESSDVNGHVIKKVRMGKDGASIELYSAADAMAWLAGHMGMGTDTQQALAQTILGAYQKQQGGETDGGADRDG
;
A
#
# COMPACT_ATOMS: atom_id res chain seq x y z
N GLU A 1 -30.44 29.47 -3.10
CA GLU A 1 -31.10 28.41 -3.93
C GLU A 1 -30.11 27.72 -4.84
N VAL A 2 -29.37 28.46 -5.65
CA VAL A 2 -28.39 27.87 -6.58
C VAL A 2 -27.29 27.14 -5.84
N GLN A 3 -26.78 27.68 -4.74
CA GLN A 3 -25.74 27.02 -3.94
C GLN A 3 -26.26 25.75 -3.26
N ARG A 4 -27.50 25.77 -2.81
CA ARG A 4 -28.12 24.60 -2.20
C ARG A 4 -28.24 23.47 -3.22
N LEU A 5 -28.71 23.77 -4.42
CA LEU A 5 -28.86 22.79 -5.49
C LEU A 5 -27.51 22.22 -5.92
N LYS A 6 -26.46 23.05 -5.97
CA LYS A 6 -25.10 22.57 -6.27
C LYS A 6 -24.58 21.61 -5.21
N LYS A 7 -24.81 21.92 -3.92
CA LYS A 7 -24.44 21.03 -2.82
C LYS A 7 -25.18 19.70 -2.87
N GLU A 8 -26.48 19.76 -3.16
CA GLU A 8 -27.30 18.54 -3.28
C GLU A 8 -26.82 17.67 -4.44
N ARG A 9 -26.54 18.27 -5.60
CA ARG A 9 -25.99 17.55 -6.75
C ARG A 9 -24.63 16.95 -6.46
N PHE A 10 -23.77 17.71 -5.82
CA PHE A 10 -22.44 17.25 -5.43
C PHE A 10 -22.54 16.06 -4.48
N ALA A 11 -23.37 16.16 -3.45
CA ALA A 11 -23.59 15.08 -2.50
C ALA A 11 -24.18 13.84 -3.19
N ALA A 12 -25.14 14.01 -4.08
CA ALA A 12 -25.74 12.89 -4.82
C ALA A 12 -24.74 12.19 -5.75
N GLN A 13 -23.78 12.94 -6.31
CA GLN A 13 -22.77 12.37 -7.19
C GLN A 13 -21.61 11.70 -6.45
N MET A 14 -21.27 12.22 -5.27
CA MET A 14 -20.06 11.81 -4.55
C MET A 14 -20.32 10.84 -3.41
N PHE A 15 -21.51 10.86 -2.85
CA PHE A 15 -21.77 10.20 -1.57
C PHE A 15 -23.03 9.38 -1.53
N ASP A 16 -23.27 8.53 -2.52
CA ASP A 16 -24.29 7.52 -2.34
C ASP A 16 -23.77 6.40 -1.41
N ASP A 17 -24.68 5.56 -0.93
CA ASP A 17 -24.32 4.50 0.01
C ASP A 17 -23.29 3.53 -0.57
N HIS A 18 -23.40 3.26 -1.87
CA HIS A 18 -22.48 2.37 -2.56
C HIS A 18 -21.07 2.95 -2.62
N ASP A 19 -20.93 4.25 -2.88
CA ASP A 19 -19.63 4.92 -2.95
C ASP A 19 -18.93 4.93 -1.60
N ILE A 20 -19.67 5.19 -0.52
CA ILE A 20 -19.14 5.18 0.84
C ILE A 20 -18.69 3.76 1.20
N PHE A 21 -19.47 2.77 0.89
CA PHE A 21 -19.14 1.36 1.12
C PHE A 21 -17.87 0.97 0.36
N GLN A 22 -17.81 1.33 -0.92
CA GLN A 22 -16.68 1.00 -1.77
C GLN A 22 -15.38 1.65 -1.27
N TRP A 23 -15.46 2.90 -0.82
CA TRP A 23 -14.28 3.58 -0.27
C TRP A 23 -13.75 2.87 0.97
N HIS A 24 -14.63 2.46 1.89
CA HIS A 24 -14.21 1.73 3.08
C HIS A 24 -13.61 0.36 2.72
N LEU A 25 -14.16 -0.28 1.70
CA LEU A 25 -13.61 -1.54 1.21
C LEU A 25 -12.22 -1.35 0.62
N ASP A 26 -12.03 -0.30 -0.17
CA ASP A 26 -10.72 0.02 -0.75
C ASP A 26 -9.69 0.30 0.35
N VAL A 27 -10.06 1.05 1.38
CA VAL A 27 -9.16 1.32 2.52
C VAL A 27 -8.83 0.03 3.28
N ALA A 28 -9.83 -0.82 3.52
CA ALA A 28 -9.62 -2.08 4.23
C ALA A 28 -8.67 -3.02 3.49
N GLN A 29 -8.66 -2.97 2.16
CA GLN A 29 -7.85 -3.85 1.32
C GLN A 29 -6.53 -3.24 0.87
N ALA A 30 -6.30 -1.95 1.14
CA ALA A 30 -5.08 -1.27 0.70
C ALA A 30 -3.85 -1.81 1.41
N SER A 31 -2.78 -1.96 0.65
CA SER A 31 -1.48 -2.39 1.16
C SER A 31 -0.45 -1.30 0.91
N ILE A 32 0.51 -1.14 1.81
CA ILE A 32 1.58 -0.15 1.63
C ILE A 32 2.40 -0.43 0.35
N THR A 33 2.49 -1.69 -0.06
CA THR A 33 3.19 -2.08 -1.28
C THR A 33 2.48 -1.65 -2.55
N ASP A 34 1.22 -1.21 -2.46
CA ASP A 34 0.51 -0.59 -3.59
C ASP A 34 1.05 0.81 -3.90
N PHE A 35 1.74 1.43 -2.96
CA PHE A 35 2.20 2.82 -3.04
C PHE A 35 3.71 2.96 -3.05
N VAL A 36 4.41 1.98 -2.49
CA VAL A 36 5.85 2.05 -2.23
C VAL A 36 6.48 0.73 -2.63
N THR A 37 7.61 0.80 -3.30
CA THR A 37 8.48 -0.36 -3.51
C THR A 37 9.71 -0.19 -2.64
N PHE A 38 10.15 -1.28 -2.04
CA PHE A 38 11.35 -1.28 -1.23
C PHE A 38 12.09 -2.61 -1.40
N GLY A 39 13.36 -2.60 -1.11
CA GLY A 39 14.19 -3.78 -1.27
C GLY A 39 15.66 -3.43 -1.20
N ARG A 40 16.47 -4.21 -1.89
CA ARG A 40 17.90 -4.00 -1.99
C ARG A 40 18.31 -3.77 -3.43
N GLU A 41 19.27 -2.88 -3.63
CA GLU A 41 19.86 -2.65 -4.94
C GLU A 41 21.37 -2.52 -4.82
N ARG A 42 22.05 -2.80 -5.89
CA ARG A 42 23.50 -2.62 -5.95
C ARG A 42 23.80 -1.27 -6.59
N VAL A 43 24.61 -0.49 -5.90
CA VAL A 43 25.00 0.84 -6.36
C VAL A 43 26.52 0.90 -6.42
N GLN A 44 27.03 1.76 -7.30
CA GLN A 44 28.45 2.03 -7.39
C GLN A 44 28.91 2.79 -6.16
N VAL A 45 30.07 2.38 -5.62
CA VAL A 45 30.74 3.13 -4.57
C VAL A 45 31.35 4.37 -5.18
N MET A 46 31.00 5.54 -4.69
CA MET A 46 31.51 6.82 -5.18
C MET A 46 32.61 7.32 -4.28
N GLY A 47 33.73 7.70 -4.89
CA GLY A 47 34.83 8.35 -4.20
C GLY A 47 34.89 9.86 -4.54
N ALA A 48 35.94 10.51 -4.05
CA ALA A 48 36.12 11.95 -4.25
C ALA A 48 36.26 12.36 -5.73
N PHE A 49 36.72 11.44 -6.56
CA PHE A 49 36.98 11.69 -7.99
C PHE A 49 36.09 10.87 -8.91
N GLY A 50 34.97 10.39 -8.42
CA GLY A 50 34.02 9.60 -9.21
C GLY A 50 33.88 8.17 -8.70
N PRO A 51 33.37 7.24 -9.52
CA PRO A 51 33.19 5.85 -9.10
C PRO A 51 34.51 5.19 -8.73
N VAL A 52 34.50 4.43 -7.62
CA VAL A 52 35.63 3.63 -7.21
C VAL A 52 35.73 2.40 -8.09
N VAL A 53 36.92 2.14 -8.63
CA VAL A 53 37.17 1.03 -9.53
C VAL A 53 38.17 0.08 -8.87
N ASP A 54 37.92 -1.23 -9.02
CA ASP A 54 38.87 -2.25 -8.57
C ASP A 54 40.11 -2.19 -9.47
N LYS A 55 41.26 -2.03 -8.86
CA LYS A 55 42.50 -1.89 -9.59
C LYS A 55 42.93 -3.15 -10.31
N GLU A 56 42.49 -4.31 -9.82
CA GLU A 56 42.87 -5.59 -10.41
C GLU A 56 41.99 -5.96 -11.58
N THR A 57 40.67 -5.75 -11.48
CA THR A 57 39.72 -6.14 -12.51
C THR A 57 39.29 -5.02 -13.44
N GLY A 58 39.47 -3.76 -13.01
CA GLY A 58 39.00 -2.60 -13.76
C GLY A 58 37.50 -2.35 -13.66
N GLU A 59 36.78 -3.18 -12.91
CA GLU A 59 35.34 -3.09 -12.75
C GLU A 59 34.95 -2.14 -11.62
N PRO A 60 33.79 -1.45 -11.72
CA PRO A 60 33.33 -0.61 -10.63
C PRO A 60 33.06 -1.42 -9.37
N VAL A 61 33.46 -0.87 -8.23
CA VAL A 61 33.14 -1.47 -6.93
C VAL A 61 31.68 -1.19 -6.63
N MET A 62 30.94 -2.25 -6.30
CA MET A 62 29.51 -2.19 -6.02
C MET A 62 29.27 -2.50 -4.55
N ARG A 63 28.25 -1.89 -3.99
CA ARG A 63 27.76 -2.24 -2.67
C ARG A 63 26.24 -2.40 -2.69
N GLU A 64 25.74 -3.20 -1.78
CA GLU A 64 24.31 -3.42 -1.64
C GLU A 64 23.73 -2.43 -0.63
N VAL A 65 22.67 -1.73 -1.03
CA VAL A 65 21.97 -0.76 -0.18
C VAL A 65 20.48 -1.04 -0.20
N ASN A 66 19.82 -0.68 0.88
CA ASN A 66 18.37 -0.70 0.90
C ASN A 66 17.81 0.52 0.15
N TYR A 67 16.69 0.32 -0.53
CA TYR A 67 15.99 1.42 -1.18
C TYR A 67 14.52 1.43 -0.80
N VAL A 68 13.94 2.62 -0.84
CA VAL A 68 12.49 2.85 -0.72
C VAL A 68 12.13 3.85 -1.83
N LYS A 69 11.24 3.45 -2.72
CA LYS A 69 10.80 4.28 -3.85
C LYS A 69 9.29 4.36 -3.86
N PHE A 70 8.77 5.57 -3.98
CA PHE A 70 7.34 5.78 -4.10
C PHE A 70 6.92 5.58 -5.55
N LYS A 71 5.75 4.98 -5.73
CA LYS A 71 5.13 4.88 -7.05
C LYS A 71 4.61 6.25 -7.47
N GLU A 72 4.47 6.45 -8.78
CA GLU A 72 3.90 7.67 -9.30
C GLU A 72 2.45 7.82 -8.87
N SER A 73 2.03 9.05 -8.61
CA SER A 73 0.67 9.34 -8.16
C SER A 73 -0.40 8.89 -9.14
N SER A 74 -0.06 8.82 -10.43
CA SER A 74 -0.98 8.33 -11.47
C SER A 74 -1.24 6.83 -11.41
N ASP A 75 -0.37 6.08 -10.72
CA ASP A 75 -0.42 4.61 -10.67
C ASP A 75 -1.04 4.09 -9.37
N VAL A 76 -1.48 4.98 -8.50
CA VAL A 76 -2.00 4.60 -7.18
C VAL A 76 -3.39 5.18 -6.94
N ASN A 77 -4.15 4.53 -6.06
CA ASN A 77 -5.45 5.05 -5.64
C ASN A 77 -5.24 6.08 -4.53
N GLY A 78 -5.24 7.35 -4.92
CA GLY A 78 -5.01 8.44 -3.97
C GLY A 78 -6.11 8.62 -2.92
N HIS A 79 -7.30 8.04 -3.13
CA HIS A 79 -8.41 8.19 -2.20
C HIS A 79 -8.20 7.43 -0.89
N VAL A 80 -7.29 6.46 -0.85
CA VAL A 80 -6.96 5.71 0.37
C VAL A 80 -5.75 6.29 1.09
N ILE A 81 -5.13 7.32 0.54
CA ILE A 81 -4.01 8.02 1.16
C ILE A 81 -4.55 9.14 2.06
N LYS A 82 -4.18 9.09 3.33
CA LYS A 82 -4.55 10.12 4.30
C LYS A 82 -3.64 11.33 4.21
N LYS A 83 -2.34 11.11 4.02
CA LYS A 83 -1.36 12.17 4.10
C LYS A 83 -0.08 11.82 3.37
N VAL A 84 0.47 12.81 2.68
CA VAL A 84 1.82 12.73 2.09
C VAL A 84 2.62 13.88 2.67
N ARG A 85 3.84 13.61 3.10
CA ARG A 85 4.73 14.63 3.65
C ARG A 85 6.11 14.55 3.01
N MET A 86 6.75 15.69 2.90
CA MET A 86 8.16 15.80 2.55
C MET A 86 8.83 16.60 3.66
N GLY A 87 9.81 16.00 4.32
CA GLY A 87 10.52 16.63 5.43
C GLY A 87 12.02 16.46 5.29
N LYS A 88 12.75 16.86 6.33
CA LYS A 88 14.21 16.75 6.38
C LYS A 88 14.68 15.30 6.28
N ASP A 89 13.89 14.38 6.82
CA ASP A 89 14.20 12.96 6.86
C ASP A 89 13.67 12.21 5.64
N GLY A 90 13.14 12.92 4.65
CA GLY A 90 12.63 12.35 3.41
C GLY A 90 11.11 12.40 3.29
N ALA A 91 10.58 11.63 2.34
CA ALA A 91 9.15 11.57 2.05
C ALA A 91 8.48 10.47 2.89
N SER A 92 7.22 10.69 3.22
CA SER A 92 6.41 9.67 3.91
C SER A 92 4.97 9.68 3.38
N ILE A 93 4.35 8.50 3.39
CA ILE A 93 2.95 8.31 3.02
C ILE A 93 2.25 7.65 4.20
N GLU A 94 1.09 8.20 4.56
CA GLU A 94 0.22 7.62 5.59
C GLU A 94 -1.10 7.23 4.93
N LEU A 95 -1.53 6.01 5.15
CA LEU A 95 -2.80 5.51 4.64
C LEU A 95 -3.87 5.64 5.73
N TYR A 96 -5.14 5.67 5.33
CA TYR A 96 -6.24 5.56 6.27
C TYR A 96 -6.20 4.19 6.95
N SER A 97 -6.73 4.13 8.17
CA SER A 97 -6.68 2.92 8.98
C SER A 97 -7.56 1.82 8.39
N ALA A 98 -6.96 0.71 8.02
CA ALA A 98 -7.69 -0.47 7.55
C ALA A 98 -8.60 -1.04 8.66
N ALA A 99 -8.13 -0.99 9.92
CA ALA A 99 -8.92 -1.47 11.06
C ALA A 99 -10.20 -0.64 11.24
N ASP A 100 -10.09 0.69 11.13
CA ASP A 100 -11.26 1.58 11.23
C ASP A 100 -12.25 1.34 10.09
N ALA A 101 -11.75 1.12 8.88
CA ALA A 101 -12.58 0.81 7.71
C ALA A 101 -13.31 -0.52 7.89
N MET A 102 -12.64 -1.54 8.40
CA MET A 102 -13.26 -2.84 8.68
C MET A 102 -14.32 -2.74 9.76
N ALA A 103 -14.06 -1.98 10.82
CA ALA A 103 -15.04 -1.76 11.88
C ALA A 103 -16.29 -1.05 11.35
N TRP A 104 -16.12 -0.05 10.50
CA TRP A 104 -17.24 0.65 9.88
C TRP A 104 -18.05 -0.30 8.99
N LEU A 105 -17.39 -1.09 8.15
CA LEU A 105 -18.04 -2.07 7.27
C LEU A 105 -18.87 -3.07 8.09
N ALA A 106 -18.29 -3.63 9.13
CA ALA A 106 -18.97 -4.59 10.00
C ALA A 106 -20.21 -3.98 10.66
N GLY A 107 -20.11 -2.74 11.14
CA GLY A 107 -21.21 -2.07 11.81
C GLY A 107 -22.33 -1.62 10.88
N HIS A 108 -21.99 -1.22 9.65
CA HIS A 108 -22.95 -0.61 8.72
C HIS A 108 -23.54 -1.59 7.70
N MET A 109 -23.06 -2.82 7.66
CA MET A 109 -23.63 -3.85 6.78
C MET A 109 -24.79 -4.61 7.42
N GLY A 110 -25.22 -4.22 8.61
CA GLY A 110 -26.33 -4.87 9.31
C GLY A 110 -26.04 -6.31 9.67
N MET A 111 -24.76 -6.67 9.86
CA MET A 111 -24.33 -8.02 10.14
C MET A 111 -24.48 -8.37 11.62
N GLY A 112 -24.92 -9.59 11.90
CA GLY A 112 -24.81 -10.15 13.23
C GLY A 112 -23.35 -10.46 13.56
N THR A 113 -23.10 -10.81 14.82
CA THR A 113 -21.75 -11.07 15.31
C THR A 113 -21.02 -12.14 14.49
N ASP A 114 -21.73 -13.21 14.14
CA ASP A 114 -21.15 -14.31 13.36
C ASP A 114 -20.74 -13.87 11.96
N THR A 115 -21.57 -13.02 11.33
CA THR A 115 -21.28 -12.49 10.00
C THR A 115 -20.11 -11.51 10.03
N GLN A 116 -20.01 -10.70 11.09
CA GLN A 116 -18.88 -9.81 11.30
C GLN A 116 -17.57 -10.60 11.43
N GLN A 117 -17.59 -11.70 12.18
CA GLN A 117 -16.43 -12.57 12.32
C GLN A 117 -16.05 -13.22 10.97
N ALA A 118 -17.05 -13.68 10.22
CA ALA A 118 -16.81 -14.28 8.91
C ALA A 118 -16.20 -13.28 7.94
N LEU A 119 -16.66 -12.03 7.94
CA LEU A 119 -16.09 -10.97 7.11
C LEU A 119 -14.63 -10.69 7.49
N ALA A 120 -14.35 -10.56 8.79
CA ALA A 120 -13.01 -10.32 9.29
C ALA A 120 -12.07 -11.47 8.92
N GLN A 121 -12.53 -12.72 9.04
CA GLN A 121 -11.74 -13.87 8.65
C GLN A 121 -11.50 -13.92 7.14
N THR A 122 -12.46 -13.53 6.33
CA THR A 122 -12.30 -13.48 4.87
C THR A 122 -11.24 -12.46 4.46
N ILE A 123 -11.28 -11.27 5.05
CA ILE A 123 -10.30 -10.22 4.77
C ILE A 123 -8.90 -10.66 5.25
N LEU A 124 -8.82 -11.23 6.44
CA LEU A 124 -7.56 -11.73 6.99
C LEU A 124 -7.01 -12.89 6.16
N GLY A 125 -7.87 -13.81 5.70
CA GLY A 125 -7.48 -14.92 4.84
C GLY A 125 -6.92 -14.45 3.50
N ALA A 126 -7.52 -13.43 2.89
CA ALA A 126 -7.00 -12.83 1.67
C ALA A 126 -5.63 -12.19 1.88
N TYR A 127 -5.45 -11.52 3.02
CA TYR A 127 -4.17 -10.92 3.41
C TYR A 127 -3.10 -11.99 3.61
N GLN A 128 -3.44 -13.09 4.30
CA GLN A 128 -2.51 -14.20 4.53
C GLN A 128 -2.12 -14.92 3.22
N LYS A 129 -3.04 -15.05 2.28
CA LYS A 129 -2.74 -15.63 0.98
C LYS A 129 -1.72 -14.80 0.20
N GLN A 130 -1.79 -13.49 0.31
CA GLN A 130 -0.80 -12.62 -0.34
C GLN A 130 0.59 -12.80 0.26
N GLN A 131 0.67 -13.09 1.56
CA GLN A 131 1.96 -13.33 2.23
C GLN A 131 2.46 -14.76 2.07
N GLY A 132 1.57 -15.72 1.92
CA GLY A 132 1.92 -17.14 1.82
C GLY A 132 2.36 -17.60 0.44
N GLY A 133 2.22 -16.76 -0.57
CA GLY A 133 2.60 -17.11 -1.94
C GLY A 133 4.09 -17.20 -2.18
N GLU A 134 4.91 -16.84 -1.20
CA GLU A 134 6.36 -16.87 -1.36
C GLU A 134 7.06 -18.07 -0.71
N THR A 135 6.35 -18.97 -0.08
CA THR A 135 7.00 -20.04 0.68
C THR A 135 6.83 -21.44 0.11
N ASP A 136 6.23 -21.57 -1.07
CA ASP A 136 6.09 -22.89 -1.66
C ASP A 136 7.03 -23.08 -2.84
N GLY A 137 8.31 -22.94 -2.57
CA GLY A 137 9.32 -23.27 -3.55
C GLY A 137 10.40 -24.11 -2.94
N GLY A 138 10.16 -25.36 -2.71
CA GLY A 138 11.29 -26.18 -2.39
C GLY A 138 11.13 -27.18 -1.31
N ALA A 139 10.13 -27.94 -1.39
CA ALA A 139 10.15 -29.14 -0.64
C ALA A 139 10.15 -30.31 -1.58
N ASP A 140 11.23 -30.43 -2.31
CA ASP A 140 11.48 -31.66 -2.95
C ASP A 140 12.13 -32.62 -2.01
N ARG A 141 11.44 -33.68 -1.80
CA ARG A 141 11.91 -34.71 -1.06
C ARG A 141 12.20 -35.80 -1.85
N ASP A 142 13.30 -36.15 -1.91
CA ASP A 142 13.60 -37.45 -2.29
C ASP A 142 13.36 -38.39 -1.21
N GLY A 143 12.49 -39.25 -1.38
CA GLY A 143 12.25 -40.33 -0.47
C GLY A 143 13.19 -41.49 -0.72
#